data_827a6173c33beebde20c48e0d5b2a2f9
#
_entry.id   827a6173c33beebde20c48e0d5b2a2f9
#
_cell.length_a   1.000
_cell.length_b   1.000
_cell.length_c   1.000
_cell.angle_alpha   90.00
_cell.angle_beta   90.00
_cell.angle_gamma   90.00
#
_symmetry.space_group_name_H-M   'P 1'
#
loop_
_entity.id
_entity.type
_entity.pdbx_description
1 polymer ?
#
loop_
_entity_poly.entity_id
_entity_poly.type
_entity_poly.pdbx_seq_one_letter_code
_entity_poly.pdbx_strand_id
1 'polypeptide(L)' 'MIVSMAEVHPFTINIEPDPLRELRYRWTICEGVQVHSRSPHSYATRREAETEAAKAMANRVANWQKNQ' A
#
# COMPACT_ATOMS: atom_id res chain seq x y z
N MET A 1 26.41 8.06 9.33
CA MET A 1 24.99 7.78 9.55
C MET A 1 24.61 6.39 9.02
N ILE A 2 23.80 5.72 9.74
CA ILE A 2 23.43 4.37 9.39
C ILE A 2 21.93 4.33 9.08
N VAL A 3 21.62 3.79 7.92
CA VAL A 3 20.23 3.57 7.54
C VAL A 3 19.87 2.15 7.93
N SER A 4 18.78 1.99 8.64
CA SER A 4 18.30 0.66 9.01
C SER A 4 17.87 -0.09 7.76
N MET A 5 18.45 -1.25 7.53
CA MET A 5 18.08 -2.07 6.39
C MET A 5 16.65 -2.62 6.54
N ALA A 6 16.16 -2.69 7.77
CA ALA A 6 14.79 -3.15 8.00
C ALA A 6 13.75 -2.17 7.47
N GLU A 7 14.12 -0.91 7.26
CA GLU A 7 13.23 0.12 6.73
C GLU A 7 13.28 0.20 5.21
N VAL A 8 14.23 -0.47 4.59
CA VAL A 8 14.37 -0.44 3.13
C VAL A 8 13.61 -1.63 2.56
N HIS A 9 12.55 -1.34 1.85
CA HIS A 9 11.76 -2.36 1.19
C HIS A 9 11.36 -1.89 -0.20
N PRO A 10 11.04 -2.82 -1.11
CA PRO A 10 10.79 -2.47 -2.50
C PRO A 10 9.37 -2.01 -2.80
N PHE A 11 8.52 -1.87 -1.80
CA PHE A 11 7.10 -1.64 -2.02
C PHE A 11 6.73 -0.16 -2.01
N THR A 12 5.75 0.18 -2.82
CA THR A 12 5.17 1.53 -2.84
C THR A 12 3.66 1.43 -2.74
N ILE A 13 3.05 2.48 -2.19
CA ILE A 13 1.59 2.60 -2.12
C ILE A 13 1.14 3.61 -3.17
N ASN A 14 0.10 3.25 -3.91
CA ASN A 14 -0.59 4.17 -4.79
C ASN A 14 -2.01 4.33 -4.30
N ILE A 15 -2.45 5.58 -4.19
CA ILE A 15 -3.84 5.92 -3.86
C ILE A 15 -4.44 6.53 -5.12
N GLU A 16 -5.54 5.99 -5.57
CA GLU A 16 -6.13 6.46 -6.82
C GLU A 16 -7.65 6.49 -6.72
N PRO A 17 -8.29 7.34 -7.53
CA PRO A 17 -9.75 7.33 -7.59
C PRO A 17 -10.24 5.98 -8.10
N ASP A 18 -11.39 5.55 -7.56
CA ASP A 18 -12.02 4.33 -8.04
C ASP A 18 -12.59 4.61 -9.44
N PRO A 19 -12.17 3.86 -10.46
CA PRO A 19 -12.66 4.11 -11.82
C PRO A 19 -14.13 3.77 -12.01
N LEU A 20 -14.72 3.02 -11.10
CA LEU A 20 -16.09 2.57 -11.20
C LEU A 20 -17.06 3.36 -10.32
N ARG A 21 -16.56 4.15 -9.39
CA ARG A 21 -17.38 4.88 -8.42
C ARG A 21 -16.85 6.27 -8.21
N GLU A 22 -17.69 7.26 -8.46
CA GLU A 22 -17.32 8.65 -8.23
C GLU A 22 -17.09 8.92 -6.75
N LEU A 23 -16.15 9.81 -6.46
CA LEU A 23 -15.84 10.29 -5.11
C LEU A 23 -15.44 9.18 -4.15
N ARG A 24 -14.84 8.14 -4.68
CA ARG A 24 -14.30 7.06 -3.87
C ARG A 24 -12.87 6.79 -4.27
N TYR A 25 -12.13 6.18 -3.37
CA TYR A 25 -10.68 5.95 -3.53
C TYR A 25 -10.33 4.52 -3.21
N ARG A 26 -9.25 4.06 -3.79
CA ARG A 26 -8.72 2.74 -3.49
C ARG A 26 -7.20 2.82 -3.47
N TRP A 27 -6.57 1.78 -2.93
CA TRP A 27 -5.11 1.73 -2.86
C TRP A 27 -4.60 0.44 -3.51
N THR A 28 -3.33 0.52 -3.95
CA THR A 28 -2.58 -0.65 -4.39
C THR A 28 -1.20 -0.59 -3.76
N ILE A 29 -0.63 -1.77 -3.54
CA ILE A 29 0.75 -1.91 -3.11
C ILE A 29 1.51 -2.58 -4.24
N CYS A 30 2.58 -1.94 -4.70
CA CYS A 30 3.32 -2.37 -5.88
C CYS A 30 4.78 -2.58 -5.55
N GLU A 31 5.42 -3.40 -6.36
CA GLU A 31 6.88 -3.51 -6.40
C GLU A 31 7.27 -3.20 -7.84
N GLY A 32 7.80 -1.98 -8.08
CA GLY A 32 8.02 -1.53 -9.43
C GLY A 32 6.70 -1.45 -10.18
N VAL A 33 6.59 -2.16 -11.28
CA VAL A 33 5.37 -2.20 -12.09
C VAL A 33 4.42 -3.33 -11.70
N GLN A 34 4.86 -4.18 -10.77
CA GLN A 34 4.07 -5.34 -10.38
C GLN A 34 3.17 -5.00 -9.19
N VAL A 35 1.88 -5.29 -9.34
CA VAL A 35 0.91 -5.08 -8.26
C VAL A 35 0.90 -6.31 -7.37
N HIS A 36 1.17 -6.12 -6.08
CA HIS A 36 1.14 -7.20 -5.09
C HIS A 36 -0.19 -7.29 -4.36
N SER A 37 -0.81 -6.15 -4.08
CA SER A 37 -2.03 -6.13 -3.30
C SER A 37 -2.92 -4.98 -3.74
N ARG A 38 -4.21 -5.16 -3.60
CA ARG A 38 -5.21 -4.12 -3.88
C ARG A 38 -6.14 -4.02 -2.70
N SER A 39 -6.74 -2.85 -2.52
CA SER A 39 -7.74 -2.69 -1.47
C SER A 39 -8.93 -3.62 -1.74
N PRO A 40 -9.51 -4.20 -0.69
CA PRO A 40 -10.66 -5.11 -0.86
C PRO A 40 -11.93 -4.37 -1.28
N HIS A 41 -11.96 -3.06 -1.05
CA HIS A 41 -13.09 -2.22 -1.45
C HIS A 41 -12.60 -0.79 -1.61
N SER A 42 -13.49 0.11 -2.00
CA SER A 42 -13.18 1.53 -2.09
C SER A 42 -13.54 2.25 -0.80
N TYR A 43 -13.00 3.44 -0.63
CA TYR A 43 -13.16 4.25 0.58
C TYR A 43 -13.76 5.61 0.22
N ALA A 44 -14.51 6.17 1.14
CA ALA A 44 -15.20 7.44 0.90
C ALA A 44 -14.23 8.62 0.79
N THR A 45 -13.08 8.55 1.45
CA THR A 45 -12.10 9.63 1.41
C THR A 45 -10.72 9.08 1.10
N ARG A 46 -9.88 9.97 0.55
CA ARG A 46 -8.49 9.64 0.30
C ARG A 46 -7.76 9.29 1.59
N ARG A 47 -8.07 10.00 2.68
CA ARG A 47 -7.45 9.75 3.98
C ARG A 47 -7.74 8.34 4.49
N GLU A 48 -8.98 7.89 4.34
CA GLU A 48 -9.33 6.52 4.73
C GLU A 48 -8.52 5.51 3.92
N ALA A 49 -8.43 5.72 2.61
CA ALA A 49 -7.66 4.84 1.76
C ALA A 49 -6.19 4.82 2.19
N GLU A 50 -5.61 5.98 2.49
CA GLU A 50 -4.23 6.08 2.95
C GLU A 50 -4.02 5.33 4.26
N THR A 51 -4.95 5.49 5.20
CA THR A 51 -4.85 4.82 6.50
C THR A 51 -4.88 3.30 6.35
N GLU A 52 -5.81 2.80 5.54
CA GLU A 52 -5.91 1.37 5.33
C GLU A 52 -4.73 0.83 4.51
N ALA A 53 -4.24 1.62 3.56
CA ALA A 53 -3.05 1.25 2.81
C ALA A 53 -1.83 1.12 3.72
N ALA A 54 -1.69 2.02 4.69
CA ALA A 54 -0.57 1.96 5.63
C ALA A 54 -0.61 0.69 6.46
N LYS A 55 -1.79 0.26 6.90
CA LYS A 55 -1.93 -1.00 7.62
C LYS A 55 -1.55 -2.19 6.76
N ALA A 56 -2.01 -2.21 5.53
CA ALA A 56 -1.71 -3.29 4.60
C ALA A 56 -0.22 -3.32 4.28
N MET A 57 0.39 -2.14 4.11
CA MET A 57 1.83 -2.04 3.87
C MET A 57 2.63 -2.59 5.04
N ALA A 58 2.24 -2.26 6.27
CA ALA A 58 2.94 -2.75 7.45
C ALA A 58 2.96 -4.28 7.48
N ASN A 59 1.83 -4.91 7.15
CA ASN A 59 1.75 -6.37 7.08
C ASN A 59 2.61 -6.93 5.95
N ARG A 60 2.61 -6.28 4.81
CA ARG A 60 3.42 -6.71 3.66
C ARG A 60 4.91 -6.66 3.98
N VAL A 61 5.35 -5.56 4.59
CA VAL A 61 6.75 -5.38 4.95
C VAL A 61 7.17 -6.39 6.01
N ALA A 62 6.31 -6.63 7.01
CA ALA A 62 6.61 -7.61 8.04
C ALA A 62 6.80 -9.00 7.44
N ASN A 63 5.93 -9.40 6.52
CA ASN A 63 6.07 -10.69 5.85
C ASN A 63 7.32 -10.76 4.98
N TRP A 64 7.63 -9.67 4.29
CA TRP A 64 8.83 -9.60 3.47
C TRP A 64 10.09 -9.74 4.33
N GLN A 65 10.13 -9.07 5.48
CA GLN A 65 11.26 -9.15 6.39
C GLN A 65 11.45 -10.56 6.96
N LYS A 66 10.34 -11.24 7.22
CA LYS A 66 10.42 -12.62 7.72
C LYS A 66 11.09 -13.58 6.74
N ASN A 67 11.00 -13.26 5.45
CA ASN A 67 11.51 -14.12 4.40
C ASN A 67 12.91 -13.73 3.91
N GLN A 68 13.57 -12.81 4.61
CA GLN A 68 14.93 -12.38 4.27
C GLN A 68 16.03 -13.25 4.88
#